data_7079fecc7e9e7fe0efee91a863173408
#
_entry.id   7079fecc7e9e7fe0efee91a863173408
#
_cell.length_a   1.000
_cell.length_b   1.000
_cell.length_c   1.000
_cell.angle_alpha   90.00
_cell.angle_beta   90.00
_cell.angle_gamma   90.00
#
_symmetry.space_group_name_H-M   'P 1'
#
loop_
_entity.id
_entity.type
_entity.pdbx_description
1 polymer ?
#
loop_
_entity_poly.entity_id
_entity_poly.type
_entity_poly.pdbx_seq_one_letter_code
_entity_poly.pdbx_strand_id
1 'polypeptide(L)'
;MNAPAEARRQLDELLGGLRESLGVDLVGLYVHGSLALGCFNAARSDVDVIALTARALADDERFAVVDLFLRVSARPYGAEAHVVAREHLRPWRYPPPYDLHYSEAHRERLLDPDAVLARPQDGDPDLALHYDVTRRAGVALHGPPPDDVFREVPRADLEDALRRDFEWCRSAKSVLYGVLSPCRVWAALTTRELHSKATGGEWALARLPPELRPPVERALTSYAGAGEPVELDEADRQRLLAHIERALAATPAMSQPGPA
;
A
#
# COMPACT_ATOMS: atom_id res chain seq x y z
N MET A 1 -4.10 -13.06 -12.06
CA MET A 1 -4.29 -12.80 -10.62
C MET A 1 -5.13 -13.93 -10.02
N ASN A 2 -4.64 -14.58 -8.99
CA ASN A 2 -5.39 -15.60 -8.24
C ASN A 2 -6.11 -14.89 -7.06
N ALA A 3 -7.32 -14.40 -7.31
CA ALA A 3 -8.12 -13.67 -6.33
C ALA A 3 -9.38 -14.46 -5.94
N PRO A 4 -9.88 -14.36 -4.69
CA PRO A 4 -11.18 -14.88 -4.30
C PRO A 4 -12.29 -14.37 -5.23
N ALA A 5 -13.37 -15.17 -5.38
CA ALA A 5 -14.48 -14.78 -6.25
C ALA A 5 -15.15 -13.47 -5.79
N GLU A 6 -15.24 -13.28 -4.48
CA GLU A 6 -15.75 -12.05 -3.86
C GLU A 6 -14.91 -10.83 -4.19
N ALA A 7 -13.56 -10.94 -4.09
CA ALA A 7 -12.66 -9.84 -4.43
C ALA A 7 -12.75 -9.47 -5.92
N ARG A 8 -12.89 -10.48 -6.79
CA ARG A 8 -13.12 -10.24 -8.23
C ARG A 8 -14.42 -9.48 -8.47
N ARG A 9 -15.53 -9.90 -7.85
CA ARG A 9 -16.82 -9.19 -7.96
C ARG A 9 -16.73 -7.74 -7.47
N GLN A 10 -16.07 -7.52 -6.35
CA GLN A 10 -15.85 -6.18 -5.80
C GLN A 10 -15.00 -5.31 -6.75
N LEU A 11 -13.96 -5.87 -7.36
CA LEU A 11 -13.14 -5.18 -8.36
C LEU A 11 -13.92 -4.88 -9.65
N ASP A 12 -14.78 -5.81 -10.10
CA ASP A 12 -15.66 -5.60 -11.26
C ASP A 12 -16.68 -4.48 -11.00
N GLU A 13 -17.24 -4.43 -9.78
CA GLU A 13 -18.14 -3.35 -9.36
C GLU A 13 -17.43 -1.99 -9.30
N LEU A 14 -16.21 -1.96 -8.73
CA LEU A 14 -15.36 -0.75 -8.73
C LEU A 14 -15.08 -0.27 -10.16
N LEU A 15 -14.65 -1.17 -11.03
CA LEU A 15 -14.36 -0.81 -12.43
C LEU A 15 -15.61 -0.31 -13.17
N GLY A 16 -16.74 -0.96 -12.96
CA GLY A 16 -18.04 -0.56 -13.54
C GLY A 16 -18.43 0.86 -13.12
N GLY A 17 -18.39 1.13 -11.80
CA GLY A 17 -18.74 2.44 -11.25
C GLY A 17 -17.75 3.54 -11.64
N LEU A 18 -16.44 3.25 -11.70
CA LEU A 18 -15.46 4.22 -12.20
C LEU A 18 -15.66 4.55 -13.68
N ARG A 19 -16.02 3.56 -14.52
CA ARG A 19 -16.35 3.81 -15.93
C ARG A 19 -17.62 4.66 -16.09
N GLU A 20 -18.60 4.43 -15.23
CA GLU A 20 -19.83 5.22 -15.22
C GLU A 20 -19.58 6.67 -14.80
N SER A 21 -18.75 6.87 -13.75
CA SER A 21 -18.46 8.19 -13.19
C SER A 21 -17.50 9.02 -14.05
N LEU A 22 -16.50 8.38 -14.69
CA LEU A 22 -15.38 9.05 -15.35
C LEU A 22 -15.37 8.90 -16.88
N GLY A 23 -16.11 7.95 -17.41
CA GLY A 23 -16.22 7.72 -18.87
C GLY A 23 -14.84 7.55 -19.53
N VAL A 24 -14.57 8.38 -20.53
CA VAL A 24 -13.33 8.38 -21.32
C VAL A 24 -12.12 8.91 -20.53
N ASP A 25 -12.34 9.61 -19.42
CA ASP A 25 -11.27 10.11 -18.56
C ASP A 25 -10.70 9.04 -17.63
N LEU A 26 -11.34 7.87 -17.50
CA LEU A 26 -10.71 6.71 -16.86
C LEU A 26 -9.68 6.08 -17.80
N VAL A 27 -8.41 6.31 -17.55
CA VAL A 27 -7.28 5.80 -18.34
C VAL A 27 -6.88 4.40 -17.93
N GLY A 28 -6.98 4.07 -16.64
CA GLY A 28 -6.64 2.76 -16.14
C GLY A 28 -7.12 2.49 -14.72
N LEU A 29 -7.24 1.20 -14.39
CA LEU A 29 -7.47 0.70 -13.03
C LEU A 29 -6.50 -0.43 -12.78
N TYR A 30 -5.68 -0.29 -11.76
CA TYR A 30 -4.57 -1.20 -11.44
C TYR A 30 -4.75 -1.76 -10.05
N VAL A 31 -4.75 -3.09 -9.93
CA VAL A 31 -4.70 -3.79 -8.64
C VAL A 31 -3.25 -3.96 -8.23
N HIS A 32 -2.95 -3.67 -6.98
CA HIS A 32 -1.63 -3.89 -6.41
C HIS A 32 -1.71 -4.62 -5.05
N GLY A 33 -0.72 -4.42 -4.18
CA GLY A 33 -0.74 -4.94 -2.83
C GLY A 33 -0.84 -6.47 -2.77
N SER A 34 -1.56 -6.96 -1.78
CA SER A 34 -1.62 -8.39 -1.46
C SER A 34 -2.27 -9.25 -2.54
N LEU A 35 -3.26 -8.73 -3.27
CA LEU A 35 -3.87 -9.43 -4.40
C LEU A 35 -2.89 -9.65 -5.55
N ALA A 36 -2.14 -8.62 -5.91
CA ALA A 36 -1.16 -8.68 -6.98
C ALA A 36 0.04 -9.56 -6.62
N LEU A 37 0.48 -9.51 -5.36
CA LEU A 37 1.56 -10.32 -4.82
C LEU A 37 1.16 -11.80 -4.56
N GLY A 38 -0.11 -12.16 -4.74
CA GLY A 38 -0.60 -13.53 -4.52
C GLY A 38 -0.64 -13.97 -3.06
N CYS A 39 -0.66 -13.02 -2.12
CA CYS A 39 -0.67 -13.26 -0.68
C CYS A 39 -1.91 -12.68 0.04
N PHE A 40 -3.01 -12.51 -0.70
CA PHE A 40 -4.27 -11.98 -0.16
C PHE A 40 -4.82 -12.87 0.95
N ASN A 41 -5.06 -12.29 2.10
CA ASN A 41 -5.71 -12.94 3.22
C ASN A 41 -7.12 -12.35 3.39
N ALA A 42 -8.15 -13.15 3.08
CA ALA A 42 -9.54 -12.72 3.09
C ALA A 42 -10.05 -12.20 4.46
N ALA A 43 -9.39 -12.55 5.56
CA ALA A 43 -9.77 -12.09 6.89
C ALA A 43 -9.11 -10.74 7.28
N ARG A 44 -8.11 -10.26 6.50
CA ARG A 44 -7.25 -9.17 6.96
C ARG A 44 -6.79 -8.19 5.88
N SER A 45 -6.89 -8.58 4.60
CA SER A 45 -6.40 -7.77 3.49
C SER A 45 -7.51 -6.89 2.93
N ASP A 46 -7.14 -5.68 2.58
CA ASP A 46 -7.94 -4.78 1.76
C ASP A 46 -7.70 -5.05 0.27
N VAL A 47 -8.56 -4.49 -0.55
CA VAL A 47 -8.41 -4.45 -2.00
C VAL A 47 -7.69 -3.16 -2.36
N ASP A 48 -6.44 -3.27 -2.81
CA ASP A 48 -5.57 -2.14 -3.09
C ASP A 48 -5.63 -1.80 -4.58
N VAL A 49 -6.01 -0.55 -4.93
CA VAL A 49 -6.14 -0.11 -6.32
C VAL A 49 -5.59 1.30 -6.57
N ILE A 50 -5.09 1.52 -7.78
CA ILE A 50 -4.82 2.85 -8.33
C ILE A 50 -5.71 3.07 -9.55
N ALA A 51 -6.57 4.09 -9.50
CA ALA A 51 -7.31 4.58 -10.65
C ALA A 51 -6.52 5.73 -11.30
N LEU A 52 -6.19 5.57 -12.59
CA LEU A 52 -5.51 6.60 -13.37
C LEU A 52 -6.52 7.34 -14.22
N THR A 53 -6.51 8.66 -14.14
CA THR A 53 -7.37 9.56 -14.91
C THR A 53 -6.59 10.37 -15.95
N ALA A 54 -7.24 10.81 -17.00
CA ALA A 54 -6.64 11.64 -18.04
C ALA A 54 -6.26 13.05 -17.52
N ARG A 55 -7.03 13.55 -16.55
CA ARG A 55 -6.91 14.85 -15.89
C ARG A 55 -7.32 14.76 -14.41
N ALA A 56 -7.07 15.81 -13.65
CA ALA A 56 -7.59 15.94 -12.30
C ALA A 56 -9.13 15.86 -12.27
N LEU A 57 -9.68 15.26 -11.22
CA LEU A 57 -11.13 15.11 -11.04
C LEU A 57 -11.83 16.45 -10.90
N ALA A 58 -12.96 16.62 -11.60
CA ALA A 58 -13.92 17.69 -11.32
C ALA A 58 -14.64 17.43 -9.98
N ASP A 59 -15.31 18.45 -9.43
CA ASP A 59 -15.92 18.33 -8.11
C ASP A 59 -17.06 17.31 -8.07
N ASP A 60 -17.88 17.25 -9.11
CA ASP A 60 -18.94 16.25 -9.26
C ASP A 60 -18.40 14.83 -9.45
N GLU A 61 -17.31 14.66 -10.18
CA GLU A 61 -16.61 13.39 -10.32
C GLU A 61 -16.02 12.93 -8.97
N ARG A 62 -15.47 13.85 -8.17
CA ARG A 62 -14.95 13.52 -6.83
C ARG A 62 -16.05 12.98 -5.93
N PHE A 63 -17.23 13.62 -5.91
CA PHE A 63 -18.38 13.10 -5.15
C PHE A 63 -18.82 11.74 -5.66
N ALA A 64 -18.93 11.54 -6.97
CA ALA A 64 -19.34 10.27 -7.54
C ALA A 64 -18.35 9.13 -7.21
N VAL A 65 -17.05 9.41 -7.29
CA VAL A 65 -15.98 8.43 -6.98
C VAL A 65 -15.93 8.12 -5.49
N VAL A 66 -16.06 9.12 -4.61
CA VAL A 66 -16.13 8.89 -3.15
C VAL A 66 -17.37 8.07 -2.79
N ASP A 67 -18.55 8.41 -3.34
CA ASP A 67 -19.78 7.64 -3.10
C ASP A 67 -19.63 6.18 -3.56
N LEU A 68 -18.99 5.94 -4.70
CA LEU A 68 -18.66 4.60 -5.18
C LEU A 68 -17.80 3.84 -4.16
N PHE A 69 -16.71 4.42 -3.68
CA PHE A 69 -15.84 3.77 -2.68
C PHE A 69 -16.58 3.52 -1.36
N LEU A 70 -17.35 4.50 -0.87
CA LEU A 70 -18.17 4.35 0.33
C LEU A 70 -19.19 3.21 0.23
N ARG A 71 -19.73 2.97 -0.97
CA ARG A 71 -20.72 1.93 -1.24
C ARG A 71 -20.09 0.55 -1.41
N VAL A 72 -18.95 0.45 -2.09
CA VAL A 72 -18.32 -0.82 -2.50
C VAL A 72 -17.33 -1.34 -1.47
N SER A 73 -16.63 -0.46 -0.75
CA SER A 73 -15.68 -0.84 0.28
C SER A 73 -16.35 -1.51 1.49
N ALA A 74 -15.64 -2.43 2.14
CA ALA A 74 -16.13 -3.33 3.19
C ALA A 74 -17.27 -4.29 2.75
N ARG A 75 -17.33 -4.61 1.42
CA ARG A 75 -18.32 -5.54 0.86
C ARG A 75 -17.73 -6.51 -0.16
N PRO A 76 -17.05 -7.57 0.27
CA PRO A 76 -16.79 -7.95 1.68
C PRO A 76 -15.48 -7.38 2.25
N TYR A 77 -14.58 -6.82 1.43
CA TYR A 77 -13.25 -6.38 1.85
C TYR A 77 -13.17 -4.86 1.89
N GLY A 78 -12.36 -4.33 2.81
CA GLY A 78 -11.95 -2.93 2.77
C GLY A 78 -11.29 -2.58 1.42
N ALA A 79 -11.30 -1.31 1.06
CA ALA A 79 -10.56 -0.83 -0.10
C ALA A 79 -9.55 0.22 0.33
N GLU A 80 -8.37 0.16 -0.29
CA GLU A 80 -7.41 1.26 -0.30
C GLU A 80 -7.21 1.70 -1.74
N ALA A 81 -7.52 2.96 -2.03
CA ALA A 81 -7.58 3.45 -3.39
C ALA A 81 -6.98 4.85 -3.53
N HIS A 82 -6.07 5.01 -4.48
CA HIS A 82 -5.65 6.32 -4.96
C HIS A 82 -6.23 6.61 -6.33
N VAL A 83 -6.73 7.83 -6.52
CA VAL A 83 -7.05 8.38 -7.83
C VAL A 83 -5.95 9.37 -8.20
N VAL A 84 -5.36 9.17 -9.36
CA VAL A 84 -4.17 9.90 -9.79
C VAL A 84 -4.37 10.40 -11.21
N ALA A 85 -4.22 11.70 -11.44
CA ALA A 85 -4.20 12.24 -12.79
C ALA A 85 -2.88 11.88 -13.51
N ARG A 86 -2.97 11.62 -14.82
CA ARG A 86 -1.79 11.28 -15.66
C ARG A 86 -0.65 12.29 -15.54
N GLU A 87 -0.98 13.56 -15.40
CA GLU A 87 0.01 14.63 -15.22
C GLU A 87 0.80 14.55 -13.93
N HIS A 88 0.28 13.83 -12.93
CA HIS A 88 0.98 13.58 -11.65
C HIS A 88 2.10 12.54 -11.79
N LEU A 89 2.06 11.70 -12.83
CA LEU A 89 3.10 10.71 -13.07
C LEU A 89 4.33 11.29 -13.78
N ARG A 90 4.21 12.44 -14.45
CA ARG A 90 5.30 13.04 -15.25
C ARG A 90 5.19 14.57 -15.31
N PRO A 91 6.27 15.31 -14.94
CA PRO A 91 7.56 14.81 -14.43
C PRO A 91 7.39 14.19 -13.04
N TRP A 92 8.32 13.30 -12.66
CA TRP A 92 8.33 12.70 -11.32
C TRP A 92 8.43 13.79 -10.24
N ARG A 93 7.64 13.66 -9.20
CA ARG A 93 7.66 14.50 -7.99
C ARG A 93 7.58 13.60 -6.76
N TYR A 94 8.26 13.99 -5.71
CA TYR A 94 8.21 13.29 -4.43
C TYR A 94 7.96 14.29 -3.29
N PRO A 95 7.01 14.02 -2.38
CA PRO A 95 6.03 12.94 -2.43
C PRO A 95 5.14 12.99 -3.68
N PRO A 96 4.72 11.83 -4.23
CA PRO A 96 3.86 11.81 -5.42
C PRO A 96 2.52 12.48 -5.15
N PRO A 97 2.07 13.42 -6.02
CA PRO A 97 0.75 14.02 -5.90
C PRO A 97 -0.35 13.05 -6.31
N TYR A 98 -1.54 13.28 -5.78
CA TYR A 98 -2.75 12.51 -6.07
C TYR A 98 -3.99 13.39 -6.00
N ASP A 99 -5.11 12.94 -6.59
CA ASP A 99 -6.38 13.66 -6.53
C ASP A 99 -7.21 13.24 -5.33
N LEU A 100 -7.30 11.94 -5.08
CA LEU A 100 -8.12 11.38 -4.02
C LEU A 100 -7.42 10.16 -3.42
N HIS A 101 -7.49 10.05 -2.09
CA HIS A 101 -7.12 8.84 -1.37
C HIS A 101 -8.32 8.38 -0.53
N TYR A 102 -8.75 7.15 -0.78
CA TYR A 102 -9.75 6.44 0.01
C TYR A 102 -9.11 5.29 0.78
N SER A 103 -9.44 5.16 2.04
CA SER A 103 -9.21 3.96 2.85
C SER A 103 -10.30 3.89 3.93
N GLU A 104 -10.45 2.75 4.60
CA GLU A 104 -11.41 2.63 5.71
C GLU A 104 -11.10 3.61 6.84
N ALA A 105 -9.84 3.99 7.05
CA ALA A 105 -9.45 5.03 8.01
C ALA A 105 -9.94 6.43 7.63
N HIS A 106 -10.16 6.67 6.35
CA HIS A 106 -10.66 7.96 5.84
C HIS A 106 -12.18 7.99 5.64
N ARG A 107 -12.86 6.85 5.83
CA ARG A 107 -14.27 6.69 5.55
C ARG A 107 -15.15 7.75 6.20
N GLU A 108 -15.02 7.95 7.51
CA GLU A 108 -15.84 8.93 8.24
C GLU A 108 -15.57 10.38 7.77
N ARG A 109 -14.30 10.70 7.52
CA ARG A 109 -13.92 12.02 7.00
C ARG A 109 -14.54 12.31 5.63
N LEU A 110 -14.60 11.30 4.77
CA LEU A 110 -15.13 11.43 3.40
C LEU A 110 -16.67 11.45 3.34
N LEU A 111 -17.36 11.37 4.47
CA LEU A 111 -18.80 11.70 4.55
C LEU A 111 -19.05 13.23 4.58
N ASP A 112 -18.01 14.02 4.89
CA ASP A 112 -18.08 15.48 4.88
C ASP A 112 -17.82 16.01 3.45
N PRO A 113 -18.76 16.76 2.86
CA PRO A 113 -18.58 17.35 1.53
C PRO A 113 -17.34 18.24 1.40
N ASP A 114 -16.98 19.00 2.44
CA ASP A 114 -15.80 19.86 2.42
C ASP A 114 -14.51 19.03 2.37
N ALA A 115 -14.48 17.86 3.03
CA ALA A 115 -13.36 16.95 2.96
C ALA A 115 -13.26 16.26 1.59
N VAL A 116 -14.38 15.97 0.92
CA VAL A 116 -14.40 15.46 -0.45
C VAL A 116 -13.81 16.47 -1.43
N LEU A 117 -14.14 17.76 -1.26
CA LEU A 117 -13.66 18.84 -2.12
C LEU A 117 -12.23 19.28 -1.81
N ALA A 118 -11.71 18.95 -0.64
CA ALA A 118 -10.34 19.26 -0.26
C ALA A 118 -9.33 18.59 -1.22
N ARG A 119 -8.43 19.40 -1.79
CA ARG A 119 -7.40 18.91 -2.71
C ARG A 119 -6.09 18.74 -1.95
N PRO A 120 -5.47 17.55 -2.01
CA PRO A 120 -4.17 17.31 -1.39
C PRO A 120 -3.11 18.27 -1.96
N GLN A 121 -2.28 18.86 -1.09
CA GLN A 121 -1.25 19.81 -1.50
C GLN A 121 0.16 19.18 -1.42
N ASP A 122 0.36 18.27 -0.46
CA ASP A 122 1.71 17.81 -0.09
C ASP A 122 2.12 16.48 -0.73
N GLY A 123 1.22 15.82 -1.46
CA GLY A 123 1.45 14.46 -1.97
C GLY A 123 1.45 13.40 -0.86
N ASP A 124 1.72 12.15 -1.24
CA ASP A 124 1.75 11.01 -0.32
C ASP A 124 3.02 10.18 -0.53
N PRO A 125 3.92 10.08 0.46
CA PRO A 125 5.10 9.25 0.35
C PRO A 125 4.79 7.77 0.08
N ASP A 126 3.69 7.23 0.66
CA ASP A 126 3.31 5.82 0.50
C ASP A 126 2.92 5.49 -0.93
N LEU A 127 2.46 6.49 -1.69
CA LEU A 127 2.13 6.30 -3.10
C LEU A 127 3.36 5.94 -3.95
N ALA A 128 4.57 6.31 -3.53
CA ALA A 128 5.81 5.84 -4.15
C ALA A 128 5.99 4.33 -4.01
N LEU A 129 5.64 3.76 -2.83
CA LEU A 129 5.65 2.31 -2.61
C LEU A 129 4.59 1.62 -3.45
N HIS A 130 3.40 2.21 -3.53
CA HIS A 130 2.29 1.69 -4.35
C HIS A 130 2.64 1.67 -5.83
N TYR A 131 3.33 2.70 -6.34
CA TYR A 131 3.81 2.72 -7.74
C TYR A 131 4.86 1.64 -8.01
N ASP A 132 5.84 1.45 -7.10
CA ASP A 132 6.85 0.40 -7.27
C ASP A 132 6.21 -1.00 -7.28
N VAL A 133 5.30 -1.28 -6.34
CA VAL A 133 4.57 -2.55 -6.30
C VAL A 133 3.69 -2.73 -7.54
N THR A 134 2.96 -1.68 -7.95
CA THR A 134 2.08 -1.72 -9.12
C THR A 134 2.88 -1.99 -10.40
N ARG A 135 4.00 -1.30 -10.58
CA ARG A 135 4.88 -1.49 -11.75
C ARG A 135 5.43 -2.91 -11.82
N ARG A 136 5.88 -3.48 -10.68
CA ARG A 136 6.60 -4.76 -10.62
C ARG A 136 5.70 -5.99 -10.55
N ALA A 137 4.51 -5.86 -9.98
CA ALA A 137 3.61 -6.98 -9.71
C ALA A 137 2.12 -6.66 -9.98
N GLY A 138 1.78 -5.41 -10.28
CA GLY A 138 0.39 -4.99 -10.45
C GLY A 138 -0.30 -5.65 -11.63
N VAL A 139 -1.64 -5.67 -11.56
CA VAL A 139 -2.51 -6.21 -12.60
C VAL A 139 -3.42 -5.11 -13.12
N ALA A 140 -3.36 -4.82 -14.43
CA ALA A 140 -4.30 -3.92 -15.07
C ALA A 140 -5.66 -4.62 -15.22
N LEU A 141 -6.69 -4.06 -14.61
CA LEU A 141 -8.09 -4.42 -14.89
C LEU A 141 -8.62 -3.61 -16.07
N HIS A 142 -8.05 -2.43 -16.29
CA HIS A 142 -8.35 -1.54 -17.40
C HIS A 142 -7.11 -0.71 -17.73
N GLY A 143 -6.95 -0.37 -19.00
CA GLY A 143 -5.85 0.47 -19.48
C GLY A 143 -4.60 -0.29 -19.90
N PRO A 144 -3.47 0.42 -20.16
CA PRO A 144 -2.21 -0.16 -20.57
C PRO A 144 -1.56 -1.03 -19.47
N PRO A 145 -0.58 -1.87 -19.81
CA PRO A 145 0.22 -2.60 -18.82
C PRO A 145 0.85 -1.66 -17.76
N PRO A 146 0.97 -2.12 -16.48
CA PRO A 146 1.50 -1.27 -15.41
C PRO A 146 2.88 -0.68 -15.68
N ASP A 147 3.78 -1.44 -16.29
CA ASP A 147 5.15 -1.03 -16.62
C ASP A 147 5.25 0.01 -17.74
N ASP A 148 4.24 0.11 -18.60
CA ASP A 148 4.11 1.19 -19.60
C ASP A 148 3.68 2.53 -18.97
N VAL A 149 3.01 2.46 -17.82
CA VAL A 149 2.39 3.60 -17.13
C VAL A 149 3.27 4.12 -16.00
N PHE A 150 3.59 3.22 -15.06
CA PHE A 150 4.38 3.55 -13.87
C PHE A 150 5.87 3.35 -14.17
N ARG A 151 6.65 4.42 -14.04
CA ARG A 151 8.10 4.34 -14.18
C ARG A 151 8.73 3.80 -12.90
N GLU A 152 9.99 3.41 -13.01
CA GLU A 152 10.79 3.10 -11.85
C GLU A 152 10.85 4.31 -10.92
N VAL A 153 10.51 4.09 -9.65
CA VAL A 153 10.60 5.11 -8.60
C VAL A 153 12.08 5.37 -8.32
N PRO A 154 12.52 6.65 -8.27
CA PRO A 154 13.87 6.96 -7.88
C PRO A 154 14.22 6.33 -6.55
N ARG A 155 15.35 5.69 -6.48
CA ARG A 155 15.74 4.87 -5.35
C ARG A 155 15.75 5.62 -4.02
N ALA A 156 16.26 6.85 -4.00
CA ALA A 156 16.29 7.66 -2.79
C ALA A 156 14.88 7.93 -2.25
N ASP A 157 13.91 8.13 -3.15
CA ASP A 157 12.53 8.39 -2.80
C ASP A 157 11.84 7.11 -2.29
N LEU A 158 12.14 5.97 -2.91
CA LEU A 158 11.64 4.67 -2.43
C LEU A 158 12.20 4.30 -1.05
N GLU A 159 13.49 4.57 -0.79
CA GLU A 159 14.12 4.37 0.51
C GLU A 159 13.53 5.31 1.57
N ASP A 160 13.27 6.58 1.24
CA ASP A 160 12.63 7.54 2.15
C ASP A 160 11.19 7.10 2.47
N ALA A 161 10.41 6.68 1.46
CA ALA A 161 9.06 6.17 1.64
C ALA A 161 9.02 4.94 2.57
N LEU A 162 9.92 3.96 2.35
CA LEU A 162 10.06 2.78 3.22
C LEU A 162 10.42 3.16 4.67
N ARG A 163 11.30 4.15 4.85
CA ARG A 163 11.65 4.62 6.21
C ARG A 163 10.49 5.32 6.89
N ARG A 164 9.67 6.08 6.15
CA ARG A 164 8.44 6.70 6.67
C ARG A 164 7.39 5.66 7.04
N ASP A 165 7.20 4.60 6.23
CA ASP A 165 6.35 3.46 6.58
C ASP A 165 6.84 2.80 7.88
N PHE A 166 8.15 2.62 8.06
CA PHE A 166 8.71 2.11 9.32
C PHE A 166 8.39 3.02 10.52
N GLU A 167 8.56 4.34 10.38
CA GLU A 167 8.25 5.29 11.47
C GLU A 167 6.77 5.29 11.82
N TRP A 168 5.89 5.22 10.81
CA TRP A 168 4.46 5.09 11.04
C TRP A 168 4.13 3.79 11.79
N CYS A 169 4.74 2.68 11.43
CA CYS A 169 4.56 1.39 12.08
C CYS A 169 4.96 1.40 13.56
N ARG A 170 5.88 2.28 13.97
CA ARG A 170 6.28 2.45 15.38
C ARG A 170 5.13 2.88 16.28
N SER A 171 4.19 3.66 15.74
CA SER A 171 2.99 4.11 16.47
C SER A 171 1.82 3.14 16.37
N ALA A 172 1.87 2.16 15.45
CA ALA A 172 0.79 1.24 15.20
C ALA A 172 0.63 0.23 16.34
N LYS A 173 -0.60 0.10 16.85
CA LYS A 173 -0.93 -0.85 17.94
C LYS A 173 -1.27 -2.25 17.45
N SER A 174 -1.53 -2.42 16.15
CA SER A 174 -1.87 -3.74 15.63
C SER A 174 -0.64 -4.63 15.46
N VAL A 175 -0.79 -5.92 15.66
CA VAL A 175 0.27 -6.93 15.47
C VAL A 175 0.84 -6.90 14.06
N LEU A 176 -0.02 -6.71 13.07
CA LEU A 176 0.38 -6.72 11.67
C LEU A 176 1.25 -5.51 11.32
N TYR A 177 0.80 -4.32 11.69
CA TYR A 177 1.52 -3.08 11.41
C TYR A 177 2.66 -2.83 12.39
N GLY A 178 2.50 -3.25 13.66
CA GLY A 178 3.52 -3.05 14.68
C GLY A 178 4.66 -4.08 14.68
N VAL A 179 4.52 -5.21 13.97
CA VAL A 179 5.53 -6.30 13.91
C VAL A 179 5.88 -6.68 12.48
N LEU A 180 4.89 -7.13 11.68
CA LEU A 180 5.20 -7.68 10.35
C LEU A 180 5.55 -6.59 9.32
N SER A 181 4.93 -5.41 9.39
CA SER A 181 5.30 -4.31 8.48
C SER A 181 6.72 -3.81 8.71
N PRO A 182 7.21 -3.58 9.94
CA PRO A 182 8.63 -3.31 10.20
C PRO A 182 9.59 -4.38 9.66
N CYS A 183 9.23 -5.67 9.81
CA CYS A 183 10.03 -6.77 9.24
C CYS A 183 10.06 -6.70 7.70
N ARG A 184 8.92 -6.40 7.07
CA ARG A 184 8.80 -6.20 5.63
C ARG A 184 9.68 -5.05 5.16
N VAL A 185 9.64 -3.90 5.84
CA VAL A 185 10.48 -2.74 5.51
C VAL A 185 11.96 -3.09 5.63
N TRP A 186 12.36 -3.76 6.70
CA TRP A 186 13.75 -4.20 6.88
C TRP A 186 14.20 -5.14 5.77
N ALA A 187 13.37 -6.13 5.41
CA ALA A 187 13.65 -7.03 4.30
C ALA A 187 13.78 -6.26 2.98
N ALA A 188 12.83 -5.38 2.65
CA ALA A 188 12.81 -4.62 1.41
C ALA A 188 14.04 -3.69 1.27
N LEU A 189 14.40 -2.96 2.33
CA LEU A 189 15.58 -2.08 2.33
C LEU A 189 16.90 -2.87 2.21
N THR A 190 16.94 -4.11 2.73
CA THR A 190 18.13 -4.95 2.68
C THR A 190 18.28 -5.69 1.36
N THR A 191 17.20 -6.30 0.85
CA THR A 191 17.24 -7.19 -0.33
C THR A 191 16.92 -6.47 -1.64
N ARG A 192 16.21 -5.33 -1.58
CA ARG A 192 15.66 -4.60 -2.73
C ARG A 192 14.55 -5.36 -3.47
N GLU A 193 13.99 -6.34 -2.82
CA GLU A 193 12.90 -7.15 -3.35
C GLU A 193 11.57 -6.74 -2.75
N LEU A 194 10.48 -7.07 -3.46
CA LEU A 194 9.13 -6.93 -2.92
C LEU A 194 8.90 -8.04 -1.90
N HIS A 195 8.49 -7.65 -0.71
CA HIS A 195 8.10 -8.56 0.34
C HIS A 195 6.65 -8.33 0.75
N SER A 196 5.91 -9.42 0.94
CA SER A 196 4.66 -9.39 1.71
C SER A 196 4.95 -9.28 3.21
N LYS A 197 3.92 -9.00 4.03
CA LYS A 197 4.06 -9.04 5.49
C LYS A 197 4.56 -10.42 5.97
N ALA A 198 4.08 -11.51 5.33
CA ALA A 198 4.50 -12.87 5.67
C ALA A 198 5.96 -13.11 5.27
N THR A 199 6.32 -12.90 4.00
CA THR A 199 7.70 -13.18 3.53
C THR A 199 8.73 -12.26 4.18
N GLY A 200 8.37 -11.00 4.51
CA GLY A 200 9.22 -10.11 5.30
C GLY A 200 9.42 -10.59 6.73
N GLY A 201 8.36 -11.10 7.37
CA GLY A 201 8.46 -11.71 8.70
C GLY A 201 9.33 -12.97 8.71
N GLU A 202 9.15 -13.87 7.75
CA GLU A 202 9.97 -15.08 7.59
C GLU A 202 11.45 -14.74 7.33
N TRP A 203 11.70 -13.76 6.47
CA TRP A 203 13.05 -13.25 6.20
C TRP A 203 13.71 -12.69 7.46
N ALA A 204 12.96 -11.95 8.28
CA ALA A 204 13.42 -11.38 9.54
C ALA A 204 13.73 -12.49 10.56
N LEU A 205 12.88 -13.52 10.70
CA LEU A 205 13.10 -14.64 11.61
C LEU A 205 14.44 -15.34 11.40
N ALA A 206 14.88 -15.47 10.14
CA ALA A 206 16.15 -16.08 9.82
C ALA A 206 17.38 -15.25 10.28
N ARG A 207 17.17 -13.97 10.65
CA ARG A 207 18.21 -12.99 10.98
C ARG A 207 18.12 -12.45 12.40
N LEU A 208 16.97 -12.58 13.02
CA LEU A 208 16.74 -12.13 14.39
C LEU A 208 17.45 -13.05 15.40
N PRO A 209 18.05 -12.48 16.46
CA PRO A 209 18.50 -13.26 17.59
C PRO A 209 17.32 -14.01 18.25
N PRO A 210 17.56 -15.17 18.88
CA PRO A 210 16.47 -16.04 19.38
C PRO A 210 15.47 -15.33 20.29
N GLU A 211 15.93 -14.40 21.11
CA GLU A 211 15.11 -13.65 22.08
C GLU A 211 14.13 -12.65 21.44
N LEU A 212 14.33 -12.29 20.16
CA LEU A 212 13.46 -11.38 19.40
C LEU A 212 12.54 -12.09 18.39
N ARG A 213 12.64 -13.42 18.27
CA ARG A 213 11.80 -14.20 17.35
C ARG A 213 10.34 -14.37 17.80
N PRO A 214 10.06 -14.58 19.11
CA PRO A 214 8.70 -14.91 19.54
C PRO A 214 7.61 -13.93 19.12
N PRO A 215 7.77 -12.59 19.14
CA PRO A 215 6.75 -11.67 18.65
C PRO A 215 6.47 -11.84 17.14
N VAL A 216 7.51 -12.12 16.33
CA VAL A 216 7.34 -12.31 14.88
C VAL A 216 6.68 -13.67 14.58
N GLU A 217 7.05 -14.74 15.27
CA GLU A 217 6.43 -16.07 15.15
C GLU A 217 4.95 -16.02 15.48
N ARG A 218 4.58 -15.36 16.60
CA ARG A 218 3.18 -15.16 16.98
C ARG A 218 2.42 -14.33 15.94
N ALA A 219 3.05 -13.27 15.43
CA ALA A 219 2.44 -12.42 14.41
C ALA A 219 2.19 -13.16 13.08
N LEU A 220 3.15 -14.00 12.64
CA LEU A 220 3.00 -14.84 11.44
C LEU A 220 1.89 -15.88 11.63
N THR A 221 1.84 -16.55 12.79
CA THR A 221 0.79 -17.52 13.11
C THR A 221 -0.59 -16.85 13.08
N SER A 222 -0.73 -15.69 13.72
CA SER A 222 -1.96 -14.90 13.69
C SER A 222 -2.32 -14.43 12.28
N TYR A 223 -1.33 -14.04 11.48
CA TYR A 223 -1.55 -13.59 10.11
C TYR A 223 -2.00 -14.72 9.18
N ALA A 224 -1.46 -15.92 9.35
CA ALA A 224 -1.84 -17.09 8.56
C ALA A 224 -3.23 -17.64 8.92
N GLY A 225 -3.67 -17.45 10.16
CA GLY A 225 -4.94 -17.93 10.67
C GLY A 225 -6.08 -16.91 10.57
N ALA A 226 -7.34 -17.38 10.64
CA ALA A 226 -8.52 -16.56 10.83
C ALA A 226 -8.81 -16.29 12.32
N GLY A 227 -7.86 -16.59 13.21
CA GLY A 227 -8.03 -16.58 14.67
C GLY A 227 -8.00 -15.19 15.31
N GLU A 228 -8.26 -15.17 16.63
CA GLU A 228 -8.27 -13.97 17.45
C GLU A 228 -6.97 -13.16 17.31
N PRO A 229 -7.05 -11.81 17.41
CA PRO A 229 -5.86 -10.97 17.45
C PRO A 229 -4.95 -11.41 18.58
N VAL A 230 -3.68 -11.66 18.27
CA VAL A 230 -2.68 -11.95 19.29
C VAL A 230 -2.33 -10.65 20.00
N GLU A 231 -2.45 -10.61 21.33
CA GLU A 231 -1.91 -9.52 22.13
C GLU A 231 -0.38 -9.56 22.07
N LEU A 232 0.22 -8.42 21.80
CA LEU A 232 1.66 -8.23 21.85
C LEU A 232 2.06 -7.62 23.19
N ASP A 233 3.11 -8.18 23.79
CA ASP A 233 3.84 -7.47 24.82
C ASP A 233 4.52 -6.25 24.19
N GLU A 234 4.17 -5.07 24.70
CA GLU A 234 4.71 -3.81 24.18
C GLU A 234 6.24 -3.72 24.34
N ALA A 235 6.79 -4.30 25.42
CA ALA A 235 8.23 -4.32 25.63
C ALA A 235 8.94 -5.22 24.60
N ASP A 236 8.34 -6.37 24.24
CA ASP A 236 8.84 -7.25 23.18
C ASP A 236 8.82 -6.52 21.82
N ARG A 237 7.72 -5.84 21.53
CA ARG A 237 7.59 -5.03 20.31
C ARG A 237 8.64 -3.94 20.23
N GLN A 238 8.84 -3.18 21.29
CA GLN A 238 9.82 -2.10 21.33
C GLN A 238 11.26 -2.62 21.17
N ARG A 239 11.58 -3.78 21.77
CA ARG A 239 12.89 -4.41 21.59
C ARG A 239 13.14 -4.84 20.14
N LEU A 240 12.12 -5.40 19.49
CA LEU A 240 12.16 -5.77 18.07
C LEU A 240 12.38 -4.54 17.19
N LEU A 241 11.57 -3.49 17.38
CA LEU A 241 11.68 -2.25 16.61
C LEU A 241 13.05 -1.59 16.77
N ALA A 242 13.57 -1.52 18.00
CA ALA A 242 14.90 -0.97 18.24
C ALA A 242 16.02 -1.81 17.59
N HIS A 243 15.84 -3.13 17.49
CA HIS A 243 16.79 -4.00 16.77
C HIS A 243 16.76 -3.72 15.27
N ILE A 244 15.57 -3.66 14.67
CA ILE A 244 15.40 -3.37 13.23
C ILE A 244 15.97 -1.98 12.91
N GLU A 245 15.68 -0.97 13.73
CA GLU A 245 16.21 0.39 13.54
C GLU A 245 17.74 0.41 13.51
N ARG A 246 18.40 -0.28 14.43
CA ARG A 246 19.87 -0.42 14.43
C ARG A 246 20.38 -1.13 13.18
N ALA A 247 19.68 -2.18 12.74
CA ALA A 247 20.04 -2.91 11.52
C ALA A 247 19.91 -2.02 10.28
N LEU A 248 18.84 -1.22 10.20
CA LEU A 248 18.64 -0.25 9.11
C LEU A 248 19.67 0.88 9.13
N ALA A 249 20.09 1.35 10.31
CA ALA A 249 21.14 2.35 10.44
C ALA A 249 22.53 1.82 10.04
N ALA A 250 22.77 0.54 10.23
CA ALA A 250 24.02 -0.14 9.86
C ALA A 250 24.06 -0.52 8.36
N THR A 251 22.91 -0.48 7.66
CA THR A 251 22.85 -0.75 6.22
C THR A 251 23.39 0.48 5.47
N PRO A 252 24.48 0.36 4.68
CA PRO A 252 25.05 1.51 3.99
C PRO A 252 24.00 2.14 3.07
N ALA A 253 23.89 3.47 3.11
CA ALA A 253 23.18 4.23 2.09
C ALA A 253 23.78 3.86 0.74
N MET A 254 22.93 3.35 -0.17
CA MET A 254 23.43 2.68 -1.35
C MET A 254 23.83 3.72 -2.38
N SER A 255 25.14 3.77 -2.67
CA SER A 255 25.72 4.58 -3.74
C SER A 255 24.90 4.45 -5.02
N GLN A 256 24.54 5.58 -5.62
CA GLN A 256 23.98 5.59 -6.96
C GLN A 256 24.98 4.94 -7.92
N PRO A 257 24.56 4.10 -8.88
CA PRO A 257 25.41 3.81 -10.00
C PRO A 257 25.71 5.14 -10.70
N GLY A 258 26.99 5.44 -10.91
CA GLY A 258 27.41 6.63 -11.63
C GLY A 258 26.72 6.70 -12.99
N PRO A 259 26.55 7.91 -13.56
CA PRO A 259 25.96 8.07 -14.89
C PRO A 259 26.80 7.30 -15.90
N ALA A 260 26.15 6.44 -16.67
CA ALA A 260 26.75 5.75 -17.82
C ALA A 260 26.83 6.69 -19.03
#